data_8aa5eec774e5fbdc497405f3631a1b39
#
_entry.id   8aa5eec774e5fbdc497405f3631a1b39
#
_cell.length_a   1.000
_cell.length_b   1.000
_cell.length_c   1.000
_cell.angle_alpha   90.00
_cell.angle_beta   90.00
_cell.angle_gamma   90.00
#
_symmetry.space_group_name_H-M   'P 1'
#
loop_
_entity.id
_entity.type
_entity.pdbx_description
1 polymer ?
#
loop_
_entity_poly.entity_id
_entity_poly.type
_entity_poly.pdbx_seq_one_letter_code
_entity_poly.pdbx_strand_id
1 'polypeptide(L)'
;IYYFWRQIKNKVIMKIMKFFSLVAMVLLVVSCNKNGVTKKPLKTELDSVSYAIGMDVARNVKSSFDDFDHDLFIQGFINASDSTDILIEQADAQKVVQAYFQKKQKQQAEEAQAQGETNRVEGVAFLEANKTKDGVQTTESGLQYIVLKEGTGEKPTTTSKVKVHYHGTLLDGTVFDSSVDRGEPAEFGVTQVIKGWTEGLQLMPLGSKYKFFIPQDL
;
A
#
# COMPACT_ATOMS: atom_id res chain seq x y z
N ILE A 1 -44.96 -54.57 -48.16
CA ILE A 1 -44.18 -54.87 -46.94
C ILE A 1 -42.98 -53.94 -46.82
N TYR A 2 -42.26 -53.58 -47.88
CA TYR A 2 -41.07 -52.75 -47.88
C TYR A 2 -41.32 -51.28 -47.41
N TYR A 3 -42.49 -50.71 -47.76
CA TYR A 3 -42.87 -49.34 -47.42
C TYR A 3 -43.23 -49.17 -45.96
N PHE A 4 -43.79 -50.19 -45.33
CA PHE A 4 -44.23 -50.18 -43.94
C PHE A 4 -43.00 -50.22 -42.99
N TRP A 5 -41.97 -51.00 -43.30
CA TRP A 5 -40.73 -51.07 -42.57
C TRP A 5 -39.91 -49.76 -42.60
N ARG A 6 -39.95 -49.05 -43.72
CA ARG A 6 -39.25 -47.76 -43.83
C ARG A 6 -39.88 -46.66 -43.00
N GLN A 7 -41.20 -46.64 -42.85
CA GLN A 7 -41.93 -45.70 -42.01
C GLN A 7 -41.65 -45.93 -40.52
N ILE A 8 -41.56 -47.16 -40.06
CA ILE A 8 -41.26 -47.51 -38.67
C ILE A 8 -39.80 -47.14 -38.34
N LYS A 9 -38.87 -47.44 -39.24
CA LYS A 9 -37.46 -47.10 -39.05
C LYS A 9 -37.25 -45.58 -38.94
N ASN A 10 -37.91 -44.79 -39.76
CA ASN A 10 -37.82 -43.33 -39.69
C ASN A 10 -38.46 -42.74 -38.40
N LYS A 11 -39.59 -43.31 -37.91
CA LYS A 11 -40.20 -42.88 -36.66
C LYS A 11 -39.35 -43.23 -35.46
N VAL A 12 -38.67 -44.36 -35.47
CA VAL A 12 -37.77 -44.79 -34.37
C VAL A 12 -36.50 -43.93 -34.37
N ILE A 13 -35.91 -43.69 -35.52
CA ILE A 13 -34.74 -42.82 -35.70
C ILE A 13 -35.07 -41.37 -35.25
N MET A 14 -36.24 -40.84 -35.63
CA MET A 14 -36.67 -39.51 -35.17
C MET A 14 -36.92 -39.42 -33.68
N LYS A 15 -37.41 -40.46 -33.01
CA LYS A 15 -37.55 -40.52 -31.55
C LYS A 15 -36.20 -40.60 -30.86
N ILE A 16 -35.26 -41.38 -31.38
CA ILE A 16 -33.90 -41.48 -30.86
C ILE A 16 -33.15 -40.15 -31.05
N MET A 17 -33.25 -39.50 -32.22
CA MET A 17 -32.64 -38.18 -32.44
C MET A 17 -33.23 -37.10 -31.54
N LYS A 18 -34.56 -37.11 -31.26
CA LYS A 18 -35.17 -36.17 -30.30
C LYS A 18 -34.72 -36.46 -28.86
N PHE A 19 -34.54 -37.70 -28.48
CA PHE A 19 -34.04 -38.08 -27.17
C PHE A 19 -32.56 -37.70 -26.99
N PHE A 20 -31.73 -37.90 -28.02
CA PHE A 20 -30.32 -37.42 -28.00
C PHE A 20 -30.20 -35.91 -28.03
N SER A 21 -31.09 -35.21 -28.76
CA SER A 21 -31.15 -33.74 -28.73
C SER A 21 -31.57 -33.20 -27.35
N LEU A 22 -32.51 -33.87 -26.66
CA LEU A 22 -32.94 -33.47 -25.31
C LEU A 22 -31.85 -33.75 -24.26
N VAL A 23 -31.13 -34.86 -24.38
CA VAL A 23 -29.99 -35.20 -23.48
C VAL A 23 -28.79 -34.29 -23.75
N ALA A 24 -28.51 -33.93 -25.01
CA ALA A 24 -27.48 -32.97 -25.36
C ALA A 24 -27.82 -31.54 -24.84
N MET A 25 -29.11 -31.16 -24.83
CA MET A 25 -29.55 -29.86 -24.33
C MET A 25 -29.50 -29.78 -22.79
N VAL A 26 -29.68 -30.91 -22.09
CA VAL A 26 -29.54 -30.96 -20.61
C VAL A 26 -28.05 -30.94 -20.19
N LEU A 27 -27.14 -31.46 -21.05
CA LEU A 27 -25.70 -31.41 -20.79
C LEU A 27 -25.06 -30.01 -21.02
N LEU A 28 -25.76 -29.11 -21.75
CA LEU A 28 -25.26 -27.74 -21.98
C LEU A 28 -25.62 -26.74 -20.87
N VAL A 29 -26.45 -27.10 -19.90
CA VAL A 29 -26.79 -26.25 -18.74
C VAL A 29 -25.87 -26.51 -17.53
N VAL A 30 -24.96 -27.49 -17.59
CA VAL A 30 -23.88 -27.61 -16.62
C VAL A 30 -22.65 -26.88 -17.20
N SER A 31 -22.86 -25.62 -17.60
CA SER A 31 -21.73 -24.69 -17.77
C SER A 31 -21.20 -24.41 -16.37
N CYS A 32 -20.18 -25.11 -15.99
CA CYS A 32 -19.37 -24.77 -14.82
C CYS A 32 -19.02 -23.30 -14.95
N ASN A 33 -19.58 -22.51 -14.05
CA ASN A 33 -19.18 -21.12 -13.87
C ASN A 33 -17.68 -21.15 -13.50
N LYS A 34 -16.83 -20.77 -14.44
CA LYS A 34 -15.37 -20.86 -14.33
C LYS A 34 -14.78 -20.08 -13.13
N ASN A 35 -15.60 -19.32 -12.41
CA ASN A 35 -15.17 -18.45 -11.32
C ASN A 35 -15.77 -18.82 -9.96
N GLY A 36 -16.30 -20.02 -9.74
CA GLY A 36 -16.71 -20.50 -8.41
C GLY A 36 -17.71 -19.65 -7.60
N VAL A 37 -17.98 -18.42 -8.03
CA VAL A 37 -18.83 -17.46 -7.33
C VAL A 37 -20.20 -17.36 -7.99
N THR A 38 -21.24 -17.74 -7.27
CA THR A 38 -22.63 -17.61 -7.73
C THR A 38 -23.11 -16.17 -7.58
N LYS A 39 -23.69 -15.59 -8.63
CA LYS A 39 -24.38 -14.28 -8.56
C LYS A 39 -25.76 -14.46 -7.92
N LYS A 40 -25.79 -14.65 -6.59
CA LYS A 40 -27.01 -14.82 -5.82
C LYS A 40 -27.53 -13.45 -5.37
N PRO A 41 -28.81 -13.11 -5.61
CA PRO A 41 -29.40 -11.88 -5.07
C PRO A 41 -29.58 -11.96 -3.54
N LEU A 42 -29.43 -10.85 -2.85
CA LEU A 42 -29.68 -10.74 -1.43
C LEU A 42 -31.19 -10.65 -1.19
N LYS A 43 -31.79 -11.65 -0.58
CA LYS A 43 -33.25 -11.75 -0.33
C LYS A 43 -33.60 -11.75 1.16
N THR A 44 -32.67 -12.14 2.01
CA THR A 44 -32.86 -12.26 3.45
C THR A 44 -31.83 -11.44 4.21
N GLU A 45 -32.07 -11.19 5.48
CA GLU A 45 -31.09 -10.56 6.37
C GLU A 45 -29.81 -11.38 6.44
N LEU A 46 -29.93 -12.71 6.51
CA LEU A 46 -28.77 -13.62 6.53
C LEU A 46 -27.95 -13.53 5.24
N ASP A 47 -28.58 -13.39 4.06
CA ASP A 47 -27.87 -13.18 2.79
C ASP A 47 -27.04 -11.88 2.86
N SER A 48 -27.63 -10.81 3.40
CA SER A 48 -26.98 -9.51 3.53
C SER A 48 -25.79 -9.55 4.50
N VAL A 49 -25.97 -10.19 5.66
CA VAL A 49 -24.88 -10.37 6.65
C VAL A 49 -23.74 -11.21 6.07
N SER A 50 -24.06 -12.32 5.41
CA SER A 50 -23.04 -13.19 4.80
C SER A 50 -22.23 -12.45 3.74
N TYR A 51 -22.90 -11.68 2.89
CA TYR A 51 -22.23 -10.86 1.88
C TYR A 51 -21.37 -9.77 2.49
N ALA A 52 -21.86 -9.08 3.54
CA ALA A 52 -21.12 -8.04 4.23
C ALA A 52 -19.84 -8.58 4.90
N ILE A 53 -19.89 -9.74 5.53
CA ILE A 53 -18.70 -10.41 6.08
C ILE A 53 -17.68 -10.69 4.97
N GLY A 54 -18.12 -11.20 3.81
CA GLY A 54 -17.24 -11.42 2.67
C GLY A 54 -16.57 -10.12 2.17
N MET A 55 -17.31 -9.01 2.15
CA MET A 55 -16.74 -7.70 1.80
C MET A 55 -15.68 -7.23 2.81
N ASP A 56 -15.90 -7.43 4.10
CA ASP A 56 -14.94 -7.01 5.13
C ASP A 56 -13.67 -7.85 5.09
N VAL A 57 -13.79 -9.16 4.90
CA VAL A 57 -12.64 -10.04 4.67
C VAL A 57 -11.86 -9.60 3.43
N ALA A 58 -12.54 -9.32 2.32
CA ALA A 58 -11.90 -8.88 1.08
C ALA A 58 -11.14 -7.55 1.25
N ARG A 59 -11.70 -6.57 1.99
CA ARG A 59 -11.01 -5.31 2.29
C ARG A 59 -9.74 -5.54 3.11
N ASN A 60 -9.82 -6.35 4.15
CA ASN A 60 -8.67 -6.68 5.01
C ASN A 60 -7.56 -7.40 4.23
N VAL A 61 -7.92 -8.36 3.38
CA VAL A 61 -6.96 -9.05 2.51
C VAL A 61 -6.31 -8.08 1.54
N LYS A 62 -7.11 -7.26 0.85
CA LYS A 62 -6.60 -6.27 -0.12
C LYS A 62 -5.66 -5.24 0.52
N SER A 63 -5.89 -4.86 1.77
CA SER A 63 -4.99 -3.94 2.50
C SER A 63 -3.67 -4.58 2.93
N SER A 64 -3.63 -5.91 3.05
CA SER A 64 -2.47 -6.66 3.54
C SER A 64 -1.62 -7.28 2.44
N PHE A 65 -2.20 -7.49 1.26
CA PHE A 65 -1.57 -8.16 0.12
C PHE A 65 -1.72 -7.31 -1.14
N ASP A 66 -0.60 -7.01 -1.79
CA ASP A 66 -0.57 -6.28 -3.06
C ASP A 66 -1.03 -7.18 -4.22
N ASP A 67 -0.71 -8.47 -4.14
CA ASP A 67 -1.10 -9.51 -5.09
C ASP A 67 -1.69 -10.70 -4.36
N PHE A 68 -2.83 -11.21 -4.86
CA PHE A 68 -3.64 -12.17 -4.14
C PHE A 68 -4.49 -13.00 -5.11
N ASP A 69 -4.38 -14.33 -5.03
CA ASP A 69 -5.17 -15.25 -5.83
C ASP A 69 -6.57 -15.45 -5.22
N HIS A 70 -7.56 -14.81 -5.82
CA HIS A 70 -8.95 -14.86 -5.35
C HIS A 70 -9.55 -16.27 -5.47
N ASP A 71 -9.18 -17.03 -6.48
CA ASP A 71 -9.75 -18.36 -6.73
C ASP A 71 -9.23 -19.35 -5.69
N LEU A 72 -7.93 -19.32 -5.38
CA LEU A 72 -7.32 -20.12 -4.31
C LEU A 72 -7.84 -19.72 -2.92
N PHE A 73 -8.08 -18.44 -2.68
CA PHE A 73 -8.68 -17.99 -1.43
C PHE A 73 -10.10 -18.54 -1.25
N ILE A 74 -10.95 -18.43 -2.28
CA ILE A 74 -12.32 -18.97 -2.25
C ILE A 74 -12.29 -20.48 -2.07
N GLN A 75 -11.40 -21.18 -2.77
CA GLN A 75 -11.20 -22.61 -2.61
C GLN A 75 -10.82 -22.96 -1.16
N GLY A 76 -9.84 -22.29 -0.58
CA GLY A 76 -9.41 -22.50 0.79
C GLY A 76 -10.53 -22.24 1.80
N PHE A 77 -11.34 -21.19 1.58
CA PHE A 77 -12.50 -20.87 2.40
C PHE A 77 -13.56 -21.99 2.36
N ILE A 78 -13.89 -22.49 1.16
CA ILE A 78 -14.87 -23.57 0.99
C ILE A 78 -14.34 -24.87 1.62
N ASN A 79 -13.12 -25.25 1.31
CA ASN A 79 -12.50 -26.46 1.83
C ASN A 79 -12.44 -26.48 3.37
N ALA A 80 -12.11 -25.34 3.98
CA ALA A 80 -12.08 -25.20 5.43
C ALA A 80 -13.48 -25.24 6.04
N SER A 81 -14.49 -24.62 5.40
CA SER A 81 -15.88 -24.59 5.88
C SER A 81 -16.52 -25.98 5.84
N ASP A 82 -16.25 -26.74 4.80
CA ASP A 82 -16.83 -28.08 4.57
C ASP A 82 -15.97 -29.20 5.15
N SER A 83 -14.78 -28.88 5.65
CA SER A 83 -13.77 -29.86 6.13
C SER A 83 -13.41 -30.92 5.09
N THR A 84 -13.36 -30.54 3.82
CA THR A 84 -13.06 -31.41 2.68
C THR A 84 -11.90 -30.88 1.85
N ASP A 85 -11.15 -31.77 1.20
CA ASP A 85 -10.09 -31.45 0.24
C ASP A 85 -9.05 -30.42 0.77
N ILE A 86 -8.74 -30.52 2.06
CA ILE A 86 -7.76 -29.63 2.74
C ILE A 86 -6.38 -29.83 2.11
N LEU A 87 -5.84 -28.81 1.46
CA LEU A 87 -4.53 -28.84 0.80
C LEU A 87 -3.37 -28.50 1.75
N ILE A 88 -3.65 -27.71 2.79
CA ILE A 88 -2.68 -27.30 3.81
C ILE A 88 -3.33 -27.49 5.17
N GLU A 89 -2.74 -28.27 6.05
CA GLU A 89 -3.22 -28.46 7.41
C GLU A 89 -3.23 -27.12 8.18
N GLN A 90 -4.18 -26.94 9.08
CA GLN A 90 -4.36 -25.67 9.80
C GLN A 90 -3.10 -25.21 10.55
N ALA A 91 -2.35 -26.15 11.13
CA ALA A 91 -1.09 -25.86 11.83
C ALA A 91 0.00 -25.34 10.88
N ASP A 92 0.00 -25.78 9.63
CA ASP A 92 0.96 -25.34 8.63
C ASP A 92 0.51 -24.08 7.88
N ALA A 93 -0.79 -23.86 7.74
CA ALA A 93 -1.35 -22.65 7.14
C ALA A 93 -0.85 -21.39 7.88
N GLN A 94 -0.86 -21.40 9.22
CA GLN A 94 -0.33 -20.29 10.01
C GLN A 94 1.16 -20.06 9.76
N LYS A 95 1.96 -21.12 9.66
CA LYS A 95 3.40 -21.01 9.37
C LYS A 95 3.66 -20.43 7.98
N VAL A 96 2.90 -20.85 6.98
CA VAL A 96 3.01 -20.34 5.61
C VAL A 96 2.75 -18.84 5.57
N VAL A 97 1.65 -18.37 6.20
CA VAL A 97 1.30 -16.95 6.26
C VAL A 97 2.37 -16.16 7.03
N GLN A 98 2.82 -16.66 8.18
CA GLN A 98 3.86 -16.02 8.97
C GLN A 98 5.18 -15.92 8.20
N ALA A 99 5.61 -16.99 7.53
CA ALA A 99 6.83 -17.01 6.73
C ALA A 99 6.77 -16.01 5.57
N TYR A 100 5.60 -15.88 4.93
CA TYR A 100 5.38 -14.87 3.88
C TYR A 100 5.58 -13.45 4.40
N PHE A 101 4.95 -13.09 5.53
CA PHE A 101 5.10 -11.76 6.10
C PHE A 101 6.51 -11.48 6.60
N GLN A 102 7.19 -12.45 7.21
CA GLN A 102 8.58 -12.31 7.60
C GLN A 102 9.49 -12.04 6.39
N LYS A 103 9.28 -12.79 5.30
CA LYS A 103 10.02 -12.57 4.05
C LYS A 103 9.76 -11.17 3.49
N LYS A 104 8.49 -10.74 3.45
CA LYS A 104 8.10 -9.41 2.95
C LYS A 104 8.72 -8.29 3.80
N GLN A 105 8.66 -8.42 5.13
CA GLN A 105 9.31 -7.45 6.04
C GLN A 105 10.82 -7.37 5.81
N LYS A 106 11.48 -8.53 5.64
CA LYS A 106 12.92 -8.55 5.36
C LYS A 106 13.25 -7.85 4.05
N GLN A 107 12.50 -8.13 2.99
CA GLN A 107 12.68 -7.46 1.69
C GLN A 107 12.48 -5.95 1.81
N GLN A 108 11.41 -5.50 2.47
CA GLN A 108 11.16 -4.08 2.69
C GLN A 108 12.27 -3.40 3.51
N ALA A 109 12.80 -4.08 4.52
CA ALA A 109 13.92 -3.56 5.30
C ALA A 109 15.21 -3.45 4.48
N GLU A 110 15.52 -4.44 3.64
CA GLU A 110 16.67 -4.43 2.73
C GLU A 110 16.53 -3.31 1.68
N GLU A 111 15.35 -3.14 1.08
CA GLU A 111 15.05 -2.06 0.12
C GLU A 111 15.16 -0.68 0.79
N ALA A 112 14.59 -0.51 1.98
CA ALA A 112 14.69 0.72 2.75
C ALA A 112 16.14 1.05 3.12
N GLN A 113 16.94 0.06 3.49
CA GLN A 113 18.37 0.23 3.79
C GLN A 113 19.15 0.64 2.54
N ALA A 114 18.92 -0.02 1.41
CA ALA A 114 19.58 0.31 0.14
C ALA A 114 19.21 1.73 -0.32
N GLN A 115 17.93 2.10 -0.22
CA GLN A 115 17.48 3.46 -0.54
C GLN A 115 18.08 4.49 0.42
N GLY A 116 18.16 4.17 1.73
CA GLY A 116 18.78 5.02 2.74
C GLY A 116 20.26 5.28 2.45
N GLU A 117 21.02 4.25 2.02
CA GLU A 117 22.42 4.42 1.64
C GLU A 117 22.57 5.25 0.36
N THR A 118 21.73 5.05 -0.63
CA THR A 118 21.71 5.89 -1.84
C THR A 118 21.45 7.35 -1.47
N ASN A 119 20.43 7.62 -0.69
CA ASN A 119 20.09 8.97 -0.23
C ASN A 119 21.22 9.61 0.59
N ARG A 120 21.93 8.81 1.41
CA ARG A 120 23.09 9.27 2.17
C ARG A 120 24.23 9.72 1.24
N VAL A 121 24.59 8.90 0.25
CA VAL A 121 25.65 9.22 -0.70
C VAL A 121 25.30 10.48 -1.51
N GLU A 122 24.09 10.57 -2.02
CA GLU A 122 23.59 11.73 -2.77
C GLU A 122 23.55 12.98 -1.87
N GLY A 123 23.12 12.84 -0.62
CA GLY A 123 23.08 13.92 0.36
C GLY A 123 24.45 14.48 0.67
N VAL A 124 25.46 13.62 0.86
CA VAL A 124 26.86 14.04 1.08
C VAL A 124 27.39 14.78 -0.14
N ALA A 125 27.21 14.22 -1.34
CA ALA A 125 27.66 14.86 -2.58
C ALA A 125 27.00 16.22 -2.81
N PHE A 126 25.69 16.31 -2.52
CA PHE A 126 24.96 17.57 -2.59
C PHE A 126 25.52 18.62 -1.62
N LEU A 127 25.75 18.27 -0.36
CA LEU A 127 26.26 19.19 0.66
C LEU A 127 27.68 19.67 0.32
N GLU A 128 28.54 18.77 -0.18
CA GLU A 128 29.88 19.15 -0.65
C GLU A 128 29.84 20.18 -1.79
N ALA A 129 28.98 19.97 -2.77
CA ALA A 129 28.79 20.93 -3.84
C ALA A 129 28.09 22.23 -3.40
N ASN A 130 27.18 22.13 -2.42
CA ASN A 130 26.36 23.25 -1.98
C ASN A 130 27.16 24.26 -1.13
N LYS A 131 28.12 23.79 -0.33
CA LYS A 131 28.94 24.68 0.56
C LYS A 131 29.71 25.75 -0.17
N THR A 132 29.96 25.58 -1.48
CA THR A 132 30.69 26.54 -2.33
C THR A 132 29.78 27.52 -3.05
N LYS A 133 28.45 27.39 -2.90
CA LYS A 133 27.48 28.28 -3.53
C LYS A 133 27.35 29.60 -2.80
N ASP A 134 27.07 30.67 -3.55
CA ASP A 134 26.91 32.00 -2.99
C ASP A 134 25.80 32.03 -1.91
N GLY A 135 26.10 32.67 -0.78
CA GLY A 135 25.18 32.85 0.34
C GLY A 135 25.03 31.62 1.25
N VAL A 136 25.63 30.48 0.92
CA VAL A 136 25.60 29.30 1.79
C VAL A 136 26.60 29.45 2.92
N GLN A 137 26.13 29.28 4.14
CA GLN A 137 26.95 29.20 5.35
C GLN A 137 26.93 27.79 5.89
N THR A 138 28.05 27.35 6.48
CA THR A 138 28.18 26.00 7.05
C THR A 138 28.64 26.11 8.50
N THR A 139 27.97 25.42 9.40
CA THR A 139 28.36 25.35 10.80
C THR A 139 29.37 24.23 11.07
N GLU A 140 29.93 24.16 12.29
CA GLU A 140 30.87 23.10 12.68
C GLU A 140 30.25 21.69 12.62
N SER A 141 28.93 21.57 12.85
CA SER A 141 28.20 20.29 12.76
C SER A 141 27.98 19.81 11.31
N GLY A 142 28.24 20.69 10.33
CA GLY A 142 27.95 20.45 8.90
C GLY A 142 26.56 20.90 8.47
N LEU A 143 25.75 21.50 9.36
CA LEU A 143 24.50 22.13 8.97
C LEU A 143 24.79 23.27 7.98
N GLN A 144 24.11 23.29 6.84
CA GLN A 144 24.22 24.40 5.89
C GLN A 144 22.94 25.20 5.87
N TYR A 145 23.08 26.52 5.67
CA TYR A 145 21.93 27.41 5.59
C TYR A 145 22.15 28.63 4.70
N ILE A 146 21.05 29.19 4.23
CA ILE A 146 21.00 30.46 3.53
C ILE A 146 20.02 31.37 4.27
N VAL A 147 20.44 32.60 4.52
CA VAL A 147 19.56 33.65 5.06
C VAL A 147 18.74 34.24 3.91
N LEU A 148 17.45 33.93 3.87
CA LEU A 148 16.53 34.49 2.87
C LEU A 148 15.94 35.83 3.29
N LYS A 149 15.77 36.02 4.60
CA LYS A 149 15.35 37.27 5.24
C LYS A 149 15.88 37.31 6.64
N GLU A 150 16.58 38.36 7.00
CA GLU A 150 17.05 38.57 8.38
C GLU A 150 15.91 39.13 9.23
N GLY A 151 15.79 38.63 10.44
CA GLY A 151 14.88 39.13 11.47
C GLY A 151 15.56 40.14 12.37
N THR A 152 14.79 40.85 13.16
CA THR A 152 15.30 41.87 14.08
C THR A 152 15.03 41.56 15.56
N GLY A 153 14.34 40.43 15.83
CA GLY A 153 14.04 40.03 17.19
C GLY A 153 15.15 39.21 17.84
N GLU A 154 14.91 38.77 19.06
CA GLU A 154 15.84 37.91 19.77
C GLU A 154 15.95 36.51 19.18
N LYS A 155 17.12 35.88 19.29
CA LYS A 155 17.31 34.48 18.90
C LYS A 155 16.74 33.57 19.98
N PRO A 156 16.07 32.48 19.61
CA PRO A 156 15.59 31.52 20.61
C PRO A 156 16.77 30.76 21.24
N THR A 157 16.54 30.30 22.47
CA THR A 157 17.47 29.44 23.22
C THR A 157 16.95 28.01 23.26
N THR A 158 17.72 27.10 23.82
CA THR A 158 17.32 25.69 23.98
C THR A 158 16.04 25.48 24.79
N THR A 159 15.69 26.45 25.66
CA THR A 159 14.48 26.39 26.50
C THR A 159 13.27 27.11 25.88
N SER A 160 13.47 27.76 24.76
CA SER A 160 12.41 28.55 24.09
C SER A 160 11.37 27.65 23.41
N LYS A 161 10.12 28.14 23.33
CA LYS A 161 9.11 27.67 22.40
C LYS A 161 9.08 28.60 21.19
N VAL A 162 8.96 28.03 20.01
CA VAL A 162 8.91 28.74 18.75
C VAL A 162 7.65 28.42 17.99
N LYS A 163 7.16 29.42 17.25
CA LYS A 163 6.03 29.29 16.30
C LYS A 163 6.56 29.60 14.92
N VAL A 164 6.52 28.62 14.03
CA VAL A 164 7.15 28.73 12.71
C VAL A 164 6.25 28.19 11.60
N HIS A 165 6.38 28.77 10.42
CA HIS A 165 6.04 28.10 9.18
C HIS A 165 7.28 27.43 8.62
N TYR A 166 7.09 26.22 8.08
CA TYR A 166 8.15 25.48 7.41
C TYR A 166 7.60 24.71 6.21
N HIS A 167 8.51 24.40 5.30
CA HIS A 167 8.25 23.57 4.13
C HIS A 167 9.45 22.67 3.91
N GLY A 168 9.30 21.39 4.25
CA GLY A 168 10.36 20.40 4.19
C GLY A 168 10.27 19.58 2.90
N THR A 169 11.39 19.53 2.16
CA THR A 169 11.49 18.75 0.92
C THR A 169 12.71 17.86 0.95
N LEU A 170 12.64 16.73 0.26
CA LEU A 170 13.79 15.93 -0.13
C LEU A 170 14.56 16.62 -1.28
N LEU A 171 15.71 16.05 -1.67
CA LEU A 171 16.54 16.60 -2.76
C LEU A 171 15.84 16.55 -4.12
N ASP A 172 14.98 15.57 -4.33
CA ASP A 172 14.15 15.41 -5.54
C ASP A 172 12.94 16.36 -5.59
N GLY A 173 12.75 17.17 -4.54
CA GLY A 173 11.62 18.10 -4.41
C GLY A 173 10.37 17.51 -3.76
N THR A 174 10.37 16.22 -3.40
CA THR A 174 9.24 15.60 -2.70
C THR A 174 9.04 16.27 -1.34
N VAL A 175 7.84 16.79 -1.11
CA VAL A 175 7.46 17.40 0.17
C VAL A 175 7.15 16.29 1.16
N PHE A 176 7.90 16.23 2.25
CA PHE A 176 7.65 15.26 3.32
C PHE A 176 6.83 15.85 4.47
N ASP A 177 6.92 17.16 4.69
CA ASP A 177 6.10 17.86 5.68
C ASP A 177 6.07 19.38 5.41
N SER A 178 4.91 20.01 5.61
CA SER A 178 4.73 21.43 5.36
C SER A 178 3.61 22.04 6.21
N SER A 179 3.96 22.95 7.09
CA SER A 179 2.99 23.76 7.83
C SER A 179 2.33 24.82 6.93
N VAL A 180 2.99 25.20 5.84
CA VAL A 180 2.43 26.14 4.84
C VAL A 180 1.27 25.48 4.11
N ASP A 181 1.42 24.21 3.68
CA ASP A 181 0.36 23.50 2.98
C ASP A 181 -0.82 23.16 3.89
N ARG A 182 -0.57 23.01 5.21
CA ARG A 182 -1.64 22.87 6.21
C ARG A 182 -2.35 24.19 6.52
N GLY A 183 -1.79 25.34 6.13
CA GLY A 183 -2.38 26.67 6.35
C GLY A 183 -2.21 27.23 7.77
N GLU A 184 -1.49 26.53 8.67
CA GLU A 184 -1.29 26.94 10.06
C GLU A 184 0.15 26.71 10.52
N PRO A 185 0.72 27.64 11.32
CA PRO A 185 2.08 27.47 11.86
C PRO A 185 2.14 26.37 12.90
N ALA A 186 3.30 25.71 13.01
CA ALA A 186 3.57 24.72 14.03
C ALA A 186 4.27 25.36 15.26
N GLU A 187 3.96 24.87 16.44
CA GLU A 187 4.57 25.28 17.71
C GLU A 187 5.28 24.10 18.35
N PHE A 188 6.54 24.30 18.76
CA PHE A 188 7.32 23.29 19.47
C PHE A 188 8.46 23.91 20.29
N GLY A 189 8.95 23.18 21.27
CA GLY A 189 10.20 23.52 21.97
C GLY A 189 11.40 23.33 21.07
N VAL A 190 12.38 24.19 21.14
CA VAL A 190 13.59 24.16 20.30
C VAL A 190 14.33 22.82 20.37
N THR A 191 14.28 22.12 21.49
CA THR A 191 14.91 20.81 21.70
C THR A 191 13.99 19.61 21.42
N GLN A 192 12.76 19.84 20.94
CA GLN A 192 11.79 18.79 20.66
C GLN A 192 11.76 18.39 19.17
N VAL A 193 12.75 18.81 18.41
CA VAL A 193 12.88 18.60 16.96
C VAL A 193 14.23 17.93 16.66
N ILE A 194 14.50 17.61 15.41
CA ILE A 194 15.78 17.04 14.97
C ILE A 194 16.95 17.98 15.30
N LYS A 195 18.13 17.43 15.45
CA LYS A 195 19.32 18.20 15.88
C LYS A 195 19.61 19.40 14.96
N GLY A 196 19.48 19.21 13.64
CA GLY A 196 19.69 20.30 12.68
C GLY A 196 18.72 21.47 12.88
N TRP A 197 17.48 21.20 13.28
CA TRP A 197 16.53 22.25 13.63
C TRP A 197 16.84 22.88 14.98
N THR A 198 17.19 22.06 15.98
CA THR A 198 17.60 22.56 17.29
C THR A 198 18.75 23.56 17.15
N GLU A 199 19.73 23.26 16.29
CA GLU A 199 20.85 24.16 16.02
C GLU A 199 20.40 25.36 15.16
N GLY A 200 19.74 25.09 14.02
CA GLY A 200 19.37 26.10 13.05
C GLY A 200 18.42 27.19 13.60
N LEU A 201 17.45 26.79 14.44
CA LEU A 201 16.53 27.74 15.07
C LEU A 201 17.24 28.75 15.95
N GLN A 202 18.28 28.34 16.67
CA GLN A 202 19.07 29.23 17.53
C GLN A 202 19.95 30.23 16.74
N LEU A 203 20.13 29.99 15.43
CA LEU A 203 20.81 30.94 14.54
C LEU A 203 19.87 32.04 14.06
N MET A 204 18.55 31.82 14.08
CA MET A 204 17.52 32.68 13.50
C MET A 204 17.01 33.73 14.49
N PRO A 205 17.23 35.03 14.24
CA PRO A 205 16.48 36.08 14.96
C PRO A 205 14.97 35.98 14.65
N LEU A 206 14.13 36.31 15.61
CA LEU A 206 12.67 36.34 15.40
C LEU A 206 12.30 37.23 14.19
N GLY A 207 11.43 36.72 13.33
CA GLY A 207 11.02 37.35 12.08
C GLY A 207 11.88 37.00 10.88
N SER A 208 12.88 36.12 11.05
CA SER A 208 13.74 35.61 9.97
C SER A 208 13.04 34.60 9.07
N LYS A 209 13.61 34.43 7.88
CA LYS A 209 13.35 33.28 7.00
C LYS A 209 14.69 32.70 6.54
N TYR A 210 14.96 31.46 6.88
CA TYR A 210 16.17 30.73 6.51
C TYR A 210 15.81 29.50 5.69
N LYS A 211 16.74 29.06 4.84
CA LYS A 211 16.70 27.75 4.20
C LYS A 211 17.83 26.92 4.76
N PHE A 212 17.49 25.77 5.32
CA PHE A 212 18.44 24.81 5.86
C PHE A 212 18.66 23.64 4.91
N PHE A 213 19.87 23.13 4.86
CA PHE A 213 20.26 21.89 4.22
C PHE A 213 20.86 21.02 5.33
N ILE A 214 20.13 19.99 5.72
CA ILE A 214 20.38 19.25 6.95
C ILE A 214 21.04 17.92 6.60
N PRO A 215 22.28 17.66 7.08
CA PRO A 215 22.90 16.34 6.96
C PRO A 215 22.09 15.25 7.64
N GLN A 216 22.21 14.01 7.18
CA GLN A 216 21.47 12.86 7.73
C GLN A 216 21.70 12.67 9.25
N ASP A 217 22.87 13.00 9.76
CA ASP A 217 23.24 12.80 11.17
C ASP A 217 22.61 13.85 12.12
N LEU A 218 22.03 14.90 11.55
CA LEU A 218 21.37 16.00 12.25
C LEU A 218 19.85 15.96 12.07
#